data_0d6d667a4e351b55e2a1b49d8d63f7e5
#
_entry.id   0d6d667a4e351b55e2a1b49d8d63f7e5
#
_cell.length_a   1.000
_cell.length_b   1.000
_cell.length_c   1.000
_cell.angle_alpha   90.00
_cell.angle_beta   90.00
_cell.angle_gamma   90.00
#
_symmetry.space_group_name_H-M   'P 1'
#
loop_
_entity.id
_entity.type
_entity.pdbx_description
1 polymer ?
#
loop_
_entity_poly.entity_id
_entity_poly.type
_entity_poly.pdbx_seq_one_letter_code
_entity_poly.pdbx_strand_id
1 'polypeptide(L)'
;MDKKGGDKKDAKPKEQQQKAPAKEEKKEETAEDRRKKEEQEAAKLEKKLHKKEHHKHALEAKAAGNVMDDLSKKQVFKKFNYRGKDIGKLLDMNMDEFSELLRSRQRRRLKRKMGAKYGRFIKKLVDAKKETAPGEKPATVKTHLRDCIVLPSMVQSVISVHNGKGYNNIEVKPEMIGYYLGEFAMTYKKVSHGKPGVGATHSSKFVPIK
;
A
#
# COMPACT_ATOMS: atom_id res chain seq x y z
N MET A 1 36.94 -49.77 3.96
CA MET A 1 35.90 -50.53 4.69
C MET A 1 34.58 -49.90 4.26
N ASP A 2 33.99 -50.41 3.12
CA ASP A 2 33.02 -51.51 3.13
C ASP A 2 31.70 -51.09 3.80
N LYS A 3 30.55 -51.13 3.20
CA LYS A 3 29.84 -51.95 2.18
C LYS A 3 28.50 -51.24 1.96
N LYS A 4 28.01 -51.06 0.71
CA LYS A 4 27.18 -52.00 -0.06
C LYS A 4 25.77 -52.23 0.48
N GLY A 5 24.83 -52.07 -0.41
CA GLY A 5 23.66 -52.83 -0.72
C GLY A 5 22.49 -51.91 -1.08
N GLY A 6 21.95 -51.77 -2.23
CA GLY A 6 21.65 -52.75 -3.32
C GLY A 6 20.30 -53.40 -3.06
N ASP A 7 19.36 -53.14 -3.86
CA ASP A 7 18.51 -54.01 -4.65
C ASP A 7 17.09 -53.47 -4.83
N LYS A 8 16.78 -53.30 -6.13
CA LYS A 8 16.01 -54.12 -7.06
C LYS A 8 14.49 -54.06 -6.83
N LYS A 9 13.87 -53.44 -7.85
CA LYS A 9 13.01 -54.08 -8.87
C LYS A 9 11.83 -54.85 -8.29
N ASP A 10 10.66 -54.41 -8.68
CA ASP A 10 9.74 -55.31 -9.39
C ASP A 10 8.74 -54.55 -10.21
N ALA A 11 8.84 -54.77 -11.50
CA ALA A 11 7.87 -54.40 -12.50
C ALA A 11 6.79 -55.49 -12.55
N LYS A 12 5.51 -55.11 -12.64
CA LYS A 12 4.48 -56.03 -13.12
C LYS A 12 3.44 -55.32 -14.02
N PRO A 13 2.77 -56.08 -14.86
CA PRO A 13 2.55 -55.73 -16.24
C PRO A 13 1.19 -55.15 -16.53
N LYS A 14 1.14 -54.49 -17.68
CA LYS A 14 -0.03 -53.93 -18.33
C LYS A 14 -1.06 -55.02 -18.66
N GLU A 15 -2.23 -54.92 -18.11
CA GLU A 15 -3.46 -55.50 -18.70
C GLU A 15 -4.10 -54.49 -19.64
N GLN A 16 -4.05 -54.83 -20.90
CA GLN A 16 -4.80 -54.19 -21.98
C GLN A 16 -6.24 -54.61 -21.86
N GLN A 17 -7.11 -53.71 -21.41
CA GLN A 17 -8.55 -53.87 -21.68
C GLN A 17 -8.91 -52.99 -22.85
N GLN A 18 -9.15 -53.66 -23.93
CA GLN A 18 -9.81 -53.15 -25.13
C GLN A 18 -11.21 -52.66 -24.76
N LYS A 19 -11.44 -51.38 -24.82
CA LYS A 19 -12.77 -50.77 -24.84
C LYS A 19 -13.12 -50.41 -26.27
N ALA A 20 -14.19 -51.02 -26.74
CA ALA A 20 -14.82 -50.79 -28.03
C ALA A 20 -15.17 -49.29 -28.23
N PRO A 21 -15.15 -48.80 -29.48
CA PRO A 21 -15.51 -47.43 -29.76
C PRO A 21 -17.02 -47.22 -29.64
N ALA A 22 -17.42 -46.37 -28.68
CA ALA A 22 -18.77 -45.84 -28.63
C ALA A 22 -18.97 -44.93 -29.84
N LYS A 23 -19.97 -45.25 -30.67
CA LYS A 23 -20.43 -44.41 -31.76
C LYS A 23 -20.90 -43.08 -31.19
N GLU A 24 -20.14 -42.02 -31.41
CA GLU A 24 -20.60 -40.63 -31.27
C GLU A 24 -21.61 -40.36 -32.40
N GLU A 25 -22.89 -40.37 -32.08
CA GLU A 25 -23.92 -39.73 -32.88
C GLU A 25 -23.68 -38.23 -32.87
N LYS A 26 -23.01 -37.69 -33.87
CA LYS A 26 -22.97 -36.29 -34.17
C LYS A 26 -24.38 -35.85 -34.55
N LYS A 27 -25.09 -35.27 -33.59
CA LYS A 27 -26.27 -34.46 -33.86
C LYS A 27 -25.82 -33.28 -34.69
N GLU A 28 -26.23 -33.22 -35.94
CA GLU A 28 -26.09 -32.05 -36.80
C GLU A 28 -26.86 -30.89 -36.13
N GLU A 29 -26.12 -29.97 -35.48
CA GLU A 29 -26.71 -28.72 -34.99
C GLU A 29 -27.25 -27.95 -36.18
N THR A 30 -28.57 -27.78 -36.23
CA THR A 30 -29.22 -27.01 -37.26
C THR A 30 -28.79 -25.55 -37.21
N ALA A 31 -28.75 -24.87 -38.35
CA ALA A 31 -28.30 -23.46 -38.43
C ALA A 31 -29.08 -22.53 -37.47
N GLU A 32 -30.31 -22.92 -37.14
CA GLU A 32 -31.15 -22.20 -36.16
C GLU A 32 -30.67 -22.35 -34.71
N ASP A 33 -30.14 -23.52 -34.32
CA ASP A 33 -29.64 -23.75 -32.97
C ASP A 33 -28.33 -22.98 -32.74
N ARG A 34 -27.49 -22.81 -33.76
CA ARG A 34 -26.28 -21.97 -33.70
C ARG A 34 -26.64 -20.50 -33.53
N ARG A 35 -27.61 -19.99 -34.29
CA ARG A 35 -28.09 -18.58 -34.14
C ARG A 35 -28.66 -18.32 -32.77
N LYS A 36 -29.47 -19.23 -32.21
CA LYS A 36 -30.01 -19.10 -30.86
C LYS A 36 -28.90 -19.12 -29.77
N LYS A 37 -27.83 -19.90 -29.97
CA LYS A 37 -26.68 -19.88 -29.05
C LYS A 37 -25.92 -18.56 -29.13
N GLU A 38 -25.67 -18.04 -30.34
CA GLU A 38 -24.98 -16.76 -30.54
C GLU A 38 -25.79 -15.61 -29.95
N GLU A 39 -27.13 -15.59 -30.12
CA GLU A 39 -27.97 -14.57 -29.48
C GLU A 39 -27.96 -14.65 -27.95
N GLN A 40 -27.96 -15.87 -27.40
CA GLN A 40 -27.87 -16.04 -25.95
C GLN A 40 -26.50 -15.64 -25.39
N GLU A 41 -25.41 -15.88 -26.11
CA GLU A 41 -24.08 -15.44 -25.74
C GLU A 41 -23.93 -13.91 -25.84
N ALA A 42 -24.44 -13.30 -26.89
CA ALA A 42 -24.48 -11.85 -27.06
C ALA A 42 -25.28 -11.18 -25.93
N ALA A 43 -26.47 -11.68 -25.61
CA ALA A 43 -27.28 -11.18 -24.51
C ALA A 43 -26.59 -11.35 -23.12
N LYS A 44 -25.85 -12.44 -22.93
CA LYS A 44 -25.03 -12.63 -21.70
C LYS A 44 -23.87 -11.66 -21.64
N LEU A 45 -23.26 -11.35 -22.79
CA LEU A 45 -22.15 -10.40 -22.87
C LEU A 45 -22.63 -8.98 -22.59
N GLU A 46 -23.76 -8.57 -23.17
CA GLU A 46 -24.38 -7.26 -22.90
C GLU A 46 -24.75 -7.09 -21.42
N LYS A 47 -25.37 -8.11 -20.83
CA LYS A 47 -25.67 -8.08 -19.39
C LYS A 47 -24.41 -7.96 -18.52
N LYS A 48 -23.31 -8.59 -18.92
CA LYS A 48 -22.01 -8.47 -18.22
C LYS A 48 -21.41 -7.07 -18.39
N LEU A 49 -21.51 -6.48 -19.58
CA LEU A 49 -21.03 -5.11 -19.84
C LEU A 49 -21.85 -4.09 -19.04
N HIS A 50 -23.17 -4.16 -19.10
CA HIS A 50 -24.06 -3.27 -18.34
C HIS A 50 -23.83 -3.38 -16.82
N LYS A 51 -23.59 -4.59 -16.32
CA LYS A 51 -23.25 -4.79 -14.90
C LYS A 51 -21.89 -4.18 -14.53
N LYS A 52 -20.90 -4.22 -15.43
CA LYS A 52 -19.60 -3.56 -15.23
C LYS A 52 -19.71 -2.04 -15.26
N GLU A 53 -20.51 -1.49 -16.17
CA GLU A 53 -20.73 -0.05 -16.24
C GLU A 53 -21.51 0.47 -15.02
N HIS A 54 -22.55 -0.23 -14.59
CA HIS A 54 -23.26 0.09 -13.36
C HIS A 54 -22.35 0.03 -12.13
N HIS A 55 -21.45 -0.96 -12.07
CA HIS A 55 -20.48 -1.06 -10.99
C HIS A 55 -19.45 0.08 -11.04
N LYS A 56 -19.00 0.47 -12.24
CA LYS A 56 -18.09 1.60 -12.45
C LYS A 56 -18.76 2.91 -12.04
N HIS A 57 -19.99 3.18 -12.47
CA HIS A 57 -20.75 4.36 -12.06
C HIS A 57 -21.06 4.40 -10.56
N ALA A 58 -21.35 3.23 -9.95
CA ALA A 58 -21.53 3.14 -8.51
C ALA A 58 -20.24 3.41 -7.72
N LEU A 59 -19.08 3.01 -8.26
CA LEU A 59 -17.77 3.32 -7.70
C LEU A 59 -17.41 4.81 -7.86
N GLU A 60 -17.70 5.38 -9.02
CA GLU A 60 -17.49 6.82 -9.28
C GLU A 60 -18.39 7.70 -8.40
N ALA A 61 -19.68 7.33 -8.26
CA ALA A 61 -20.61 8.03 -7.38
C ALA A 61 -20.22 7.90 -5.90
N LYS A 62 -19.75 6.73 -5.47
CA LYS A 62 -19.20 6.55 -4.10
C LYS A 62 -17.89 7.30 -3.91
N ALA A 63 -17.02 7.35 -4.92
CA ALA A 63 -15.78 8.12 -4.85
C ALA A 63 -16.01 9.63 -4.77
N ALA A 64 -17.01 10.16 -5.48
CA ALA A 64 -17.35 11.59 -5.44
C ALA A 64 -18.06 11.99 -4.13
N GLY A 65 -18.92 11.13 -3.55
CA GLY A 65 -19.69 11.44 -2.36
C GLY A 65 -18.97 11.23 -1.03
N ASN A 66 -18.13 10.20 -0.93
CA ASN A 66 -17.58 9.77 0.37
C ASN A 66 -16.25 10.41 0.75
N VAL A 67 -15.50 10.98 -0.19
CA VAL A 67 -14.18 11.56 0.12
C VAL A 67 -14.32 12.82 0.96
N MET A 68 -15.39 13.59 0.76
CA MET A 68 -15.65 14.80 1.56
C MET A 68 -16.36 14.50 2.89
N ASP A 69 -17.25 13.49 2.91
CA ASP A 69 -18.02 13.15 4.11
C ASP A 69 -17.22 12.37 5.15
N ASP A 70 -16.33 11.47 4.73
CA ASP A 70 -15.48 10.72 5.67
C ASP A 70 -14.35 11.56 6.25
N LEU A 71 -13.86 12.55 5.51
CA LEU A 71 -12.93 13.55 6.04
C LEU A 71 -13.62 14.47 7.07
N SER A 72 -14.88 14.81 6.86
CA SER A 72 -15.66 15.64 7.79
C SER A 72 -16.08 14.87 9.04
N LYS A 73 -16.49 13.61 8.93
CA LYS A 73 -16.95 12.78 10.07
C LYS A 73 -15.83 12.37 11.04
N LYS A 74 -14.59 12.16 10.54
CA LYS A 74 -13.43 11.88 11.42
C LYS A 74 -12.78 13.12 12.02
N GLN A 75 -13.17 14.33 11.60
CA GLN A 75 -12.58 15.59 12.05
C GLN A 75 -13.42 16.36 13.08
N VAL A 76 -14.46 15.76 13.67
CA VAL A 76 -15.40 16.45 14.58
C VAL A 76 -14.72 17.08 15.81
N PHE A 77 -13.48 16.68 16.19
CA PHE A 77 -12.84 17.18 17.41
C PHE A 77 -11.57 18.03 17.23
N LYS A 78 -10.89 18.04 16.09
CA LYS A 78 -9.73 18.92 15.86
C LYS A 78 -9.60 19.31 14.39
N LYS A 79 -9.99 20.53 14.06
CA LYS A 79 -9.61 21.14 12.79
C LYS A 79 -8.09 21.39 12.83
N PHE A 80 -7.35 20.74 11.93
CA PHE A 80 -5.92 20.98 11.83
C PHE A 80 -5.63 22.22 10.97
N ASN A 81 -4.93 23.17 11.56
CA ASN A 81 -4.47 24.36 10.88
C ASN A 81 -2.93 24.38 10.88
N TYR A 82 -2.33 24.54 9.72
CA TYR A 82 -0.90 24.76 9.58
C TYR A 82 -0.63 26.24 9.31
N ARG A 83 0.00 26.92 10.28
CA ARG A 83 0.29 28.36 10.24
C ARG A 83 -0.91 29.24 9.82
N GLY A 84 -2.07 28.94 10.36
CA GLY A 84 -3.31 29.67 10.10
C GLY A 84 -4.04 29.29 8.82
N LYS A 85 -3.57 28.29 8.07
CA LYS A 85 -4.23 27.78 6.87
C LYS A 85 -4.76 26.37 7.11
N ASP A 86 -5.99 26.12 6.70
CA ASP A 86 -6.64 24.81 6.76
C ASP A 86 -6.04 23.86 5.73
N ILE A 87 -6.17 22.53 5.94
CA ILE A 87 -5.64 21.50 5.03
C ILE A 87 -6.18 21.68 3.60
N GLY A 88 -7.46 22.02 3.44
CA GLY A 88 -8.05 22.26 2.12
C GLY A 88 -7.31 23.34 1.36
N LYS A 89 -7.12 24.49 1.99
CA LYS A 89 -6.35 25.60 1.41
C LYS A 89 -4.89 25.24 1.12
N LEU A 90 -4.29 24.37 1.95
CA LEU A 90 -2.91 23.90 1.72
C LEU A 90 -2.79 22.98 0.50
N LEU A 91 -3.84 22.23 0.16
CA LEU A 91 -3.87 21.37 -1.02
C LEU A 91 -4.00 22.17 -2.32
N ASP A 92 -4.75 23.27 -2.27
CA ASP A 92 -5.00 24.16 -3.43
C ASP A 92 -3.84 25.12 -3.71
N MET A 93 -2.94 25.32 -2.73
CA MET A 93 -1.81 26.24 -2.82
C MET A 93 -0.72 25.76 -3.77
N ASN A 94 -0.12 26.74 -4.47
CA ASN A 94 1.06 26.51 -5.28
C ASN A 94 2.28 26.12 -4.40
N MET A 95 3.24 25.40 -4.98
CA MET A 95 4.43 24.92 -4.25
C MET A 95 5.31 26.07 -3.73
N ASP A 96 5.36 27.18 -4.45
CA ASP A 96 6.13 28.37 -4.07
C ASP A 96 5.50 29.06 -2.85
N GLU A 97 4.19 29.26 -2.84
CA GLU A 97 3.45 29.80 -1.70
C GLU A 97 3.54 28.88 -0.47
N PHE A 98 3.42 27.55 -0.69
CA PHE A 98 3.62 26.59 0.40
C PHE A 98 5.05 26.68 0.95
N SER A 99 6.06 26.89 0.11
CA SER A 99 7.44 27.03 0.55
C SER A 99 7.64 28.20 1.51
N GLU A 100 6.91 29.29 1.35
CA GLU A 100 7.00 30.46 2.25
C GLU A 100 6.49 30.16 3.65
N LEU A 101 5.51 29.27 3.78
CA LEU A 101 5.00 28.84 5.09
C LEU A 101 5.98 27.93 5.84
N LEU A 102 6.94 27.32 5.15
CA LEU A 102 7.90 26.41 5.75
C LEU A 102 9.01 27.14 6.53
N ARG A 103 9.68 26.40 7.41
CA ARG A 103 10.90 26.88 8.08
C ARG A 103 12.01 27.12 7.05
N SER A 104 13.00 27.95 7.39
CA SER A 104 14.06 28.39 6.49
C SER A 104 14.82 27.24 5.80
N ARG A 105 15.12 26.16 6.53
CA ARG A 105 15.84 24.99 6.00
C ARG A 105 15.01 24.23 4.96
N GLN A 106 13.74 23.96 5.25
CA GLN A 106 12.82 23.29 4.33
C GLN A 106 12.54 24.17 3.11
N ARG A 107 12.32 25.47 3.31
CA ARG A 107 12.16 26.44 2.23
C ARG A 107 13.36 26.44 1.27
N ARG A 108 14.58 26.50 1.81
CA ARG A 108 15.80 26.40 1.01
C ARG A 108 15.87 25.08 0.23
N ARG A 109 15.45 23.97 0.84
CA ARG A 109 15.43 22.65 0.20
C ARG A 109 14.48 22.62 -1.01
N LEU A 110 13.27 23.16 -0.88
CA LEU A 110 12.31 23.23 -1.98
C LEU A 110 12.80 24.14 -3.11
N LYS A 111 13.34 25.33 -2.77
CA LYS A 111 13.87 26.27 -3.79
C LYS A 111 15.05 25.69 -4.59
N ARG A 112 15.86 24.81 -4.01
CA ARG A 112 17.00 24.16 -4.69
C ARG A 112 16.60 23.03 -5.65
N LYS A 113 15.39 22.99 -6.12
CA LYS A 113 14.81 21.99 -7.02
C LYS A 113 15.00 20.56 -6.52
N MET A 114 13.91 19.91 -6.24
CA MET A 114 13.90 18.49 -5.94
C MET A 114 14.20 17.70 -7.22
N GLY A 115 15.19 16.78 -7.17
CA GLY A 115 15.55 15.95 -8.31
C GLY A 115 14.42 15.04 -8.80
N ALA A 116 14.55 14.47 -9.98
CA ALA A 116 13.55 13.61 -10.61
C ALA A 116 13.10 12.41 -9.74
N LYS A 117 13.94 11.97 -8.81
CA LYS A 117 13.60 10.89 -7.85
C LYS A 117 12.41 11.24 -6.97
N TYR A 118 12.30 12.50 -6.53
CA TYR A 118 11.19 12.98 -5.69
C TYR A 118 9.88 13.06 -6.47
N GLY A 119 9.93 13.55 -7.71
CA GLY A 119 8.74 13.60 -8.56
C GLY A 119 8.16 12.20 -8.82
N ARG A 120 9.03 11.21 -9.09
CA ARG A 120 8.62 9.81 -9.22
C ARG A 120 8.02 9.23 -7.94
N PHE A 121 8.59 9.57 -6.79
CA PHE A 121 8.07 9.14 -5.50
C PHE A 121 6.68 9.72 -5.21
N ILE A 122 6.51 11.04 -5.43
CA ILE A 122 5.21 11.70 -5.25
C ILE A 122 4.15 11.10 -6.17
N LYS A 123 4.48 10.86 -7.45
CA LYS A 123 3.57 10.19 -8.39
C LYS A 123 3.12 8.83 -7.87
N LYS A 124 4.04 7.98 -7.42
CA LYS A 124 3.70 6.67 -6.83
C LYS A 124 2.75 6.77 -5.64
N LEU A 125 2.89 7.79 -4.80
CA LEU A 125 1.97 8.01 -3.67
C LEU A 125 0.58 8.44 -4.13
N VAL A 126 0.51 9.29 -5.15
CA VAL A 126 -0.77 9.72 -5.73
C VAL A 126 -1.47 8.55 -6.42
N ASP A 127 -0.73 7.75 -7.18
CA ASP A 127 -1.27 6.57 -7.87
C ASP A 127 -1.79 5.54 -6.85
N ALA A 128 -1.01 5.23 -5.80
CA ALA A 128 -1.44 4.35 -4.71
C ALA A 128 -2.73 4.84 -4.02
N LYS A 129 -2.92 6.16 -3.88
CA LYS A 129 -4.18 6.72 -3.35
C LYS A 129 -5.36 6.57 -4.30
N LYS A 130 -5.13 6.72 -5.62
CA LYS A 130 -6.18 6.59 -6.63
C LYS A 130 -6.66 5.15 -6.78
N GLU A 131 -5.75 4.19 -6.63
CA GLU A 131 -6.05 2.76 -6.73
C GLU A 131 -6.83 2.24 -5.50
N THR A 132 -6.76 2.95 -4.39
CA THR A 132 -7.38 2.52 -3.12
C THR A 132 -8.85 2.90 -3.07
N ALA A 133 -9.68 1.97 -2.63
CA ALA A 133 -11.11 2.23 -2.40
C ALA A 133 -11.30 3.24 -1.24
N PRO A 134 -12.34 4.09 -1.29
CA PRO A 134 -12.61 5.04 -0.23
C PRO A 134 -12.87 4.31 1.11
N GLY A 135 -12.13 4.69 2.14
CA GLY A 135 -12.20 4.08 3.48
C GLY A 135 -11.11 3.05 3.78
N GLU A 136 -10.36 2.58 2.80
CA GLU A 136 -9.22 1.69 3.00
C GLU A 136 -7.90 2.46 3.08
N LYS A 137 -6.89 1.85 3.69
CA LYS A 137 -5.55 2.43 3.74
C LYS A 137 -4.83 2.19 2.41
N PRO A 138 -4.18 3.22 1.83
CA PRO A 138 -3.45 3.08 0.59
C PRO A 138 -2.27 2.11 0.72
N ALA A 139 -1.90 1.53 -0.41
CA ALA A 139 -0.76 0.63 -0.50
C ALA A 139 0.53 1.31 0.00
N THR A 140 1.34 0.55 0.72
CA THR A 140 2.58 1.05 1.32
C THR A 140 3.66 1.28 0.28
N VAL A 141 4.17 2.50 0.18
CA VAL A 141 5.25 2.86 -0.75
C VAL A 141 6.59 2.91 -0.02
N LYS A 142 7.53 2.04 -0.41
CA LYS A 142 8.88 2.00 0.15
C LYS A 142 9.79 3.08 -0.45
N THR A 143 10.59 3.73 0.40
CA THR A 143 11.50 4.80 -0.04
C THR A 143 12.78 4.86 0.80
N HIS A 144 13.87 5.27 0.16
CA HIS A 144 15.13 5.67 0.82
C HIS A 144 15.27 7.20 0.95
N LEU A 145 14.31 7.96 0.44
CA LEU A 145 14.34 9.43 0.42
C LEU A 145 14.03 10.00 1.81
N ARG A 146 14.99 9.93 2.71
CA ARG A 146 14.88 10.43 4.09
C ARG A 146 14.81 11.97 4.16
N ASP A 147 15.38 12.64 3.17
CA ASP A 147 15.42 14.09 3.04
C ASP A 147 14.20 14.70 2.32
N CYS A 148 13.22 13.87 2.00
CA CYS A 148 11.94 14.32 1.45
C CYS A 148 11.12 15.04 2.53
N ILE A 149 10.59 16.20 2.19
CA ILE A 149 9.70 16.98 3.05
C ILE A 149 8.27 16.46 2.87
N VAL A 150 7.56 16.30 3.96
CA VAL A 150 6.15 15.91 3.93
C VAL A 150 5.31 17.06 3.40
N LEU A 151 4.66 16.82 2.25
CA LEU A 151 3.77 17.76 1.56
C LEU A 151 2.32 17.51 1.97
N PRO A 152 1.42 18.51 1.83
CA PRO A 152 -0.01 18.33 2.09
C PRO A 152 -0.63 17.20 1.25
N SER A 153 -0.20 17.02 0.00
CA SER A 153 -0.66 15.96 -0.90
C SER A 153 -0.36 14.54 -0.41
N MET A 154 0.63 14.37 0.49
CA MET A 154 1.03 13.07 1.04
C MET A 154 0.20 12.66 2.27
N VAL A 155 -0.65 13.53 2.82
CA VAL A 155 -1.47 13.21 3.99
C VAL A 155 -2.35 11.99 3.70
N GLN A 156 -2.52 11.09 4.68
CA GLN A 156 -3.22 9.81 4.59
C GLN A 156 -2.51 8.72 3.76
N SER A 157 -1.33 8.96 3.20
CA SER A 157 -0.53 7.90 2.57
C SER A 157 0.22 7.07 3.62
N VAL A 158 0.49 5.82 3.29
CA VAL A 158 1.37 4.94 4.07
C VAL A 158 2.73 4.86 3.39
N ILE A 159 3.75 5.34 4.08
CA ILE A 159 5.12 5.41 3.55
C ILE A 159 6.05 4.55 4.40
N SER A 160 6.81 3.67 3.75
CA SER A 160 7.87 2.89 4.39
C SER A 160 9.22 3.56 4.15
N VAL A 161 9.76 4.16 5.19
CA VAL A 161 11.05 4.86 5.13
C VAL A 161 12.18 3.97 5.63
N HIS A 162 13.25 3.87 4.85
CA HIS A 162 14.43 3.09 5.22
C HIS A 162 15.21 3.74 6.36
N ASN A 163 15.58 2.95 7.39
CA ASN A 163 16.31 3.41 8.58
C ASN A 163 17.76 2.89 8.65
N GLY A 164 18.27 2.30 7.56
CA GLY A 164 19.60 1.71 7.50
C GLY A 164 19.60 0.19 7.70
N LYS A 165 18.68 -0.36 8.50
CA LYS A 165 18.53 -1.81 8.75
C LYS A 165 17.27 -2.40 8.15
N GLY A 166 16.19 -1.62 8.12
CA GLY A 166 14.88 -2.05 7.66
C GLY A 166 14.02 -0.86 7.24
N TYR A 167 12.73 -1.11 7.11
CA TYR A 167 11.75 -0.09 6.74
C TYR A 167 10.77 0.15 7.87
N ASN A 168 10.59 1.43 8.22
CA ASN A 168 9.57 1.86 9.17
C ASN A 168 8.34 2.33 8.43
N ASN A 169 7.19 1.74 8.70
CA ASN A 169 5.90 2.15 8.13
C ASN A 169 5.37 3.36 8.90
N ILE A 170 5.04 4.40 8.16
CA ILE A 170 4.59 5.68 8.69
C ILE A 170 3.29 6.05 8.00
N GLU A 171 2.22 6.21 8.75
CA GLU A 171 0.98 6.80 8.27
C GLU A 171 1.11 8.32 8.36
N VAL A 172 1.05 9.00 7.24
CA VAL A 172 1.24 10.45 7.18
C VAL A 172 0.02 11.17 7.74
N LYS A 173 0.18 11.77 8.91
CA LYS A 173 -0.83 12.61 9.56
C LYS A 173 -0.66 14.07 9.15
N PRO A 174 -1.72 14.90 9.25
CA PRO A 174 -1.62 16.33 8.97
C PRO A 174 -0.55 17.06 9.79
N GLU A 175 -0.34 16.63 11.03
CA GLU A 175 0.65 17.19 11.96
C GLU A 175 2.11 17.01 11.48
N MET A 176 2.33 16.09 10.54
CA MET A 176 3.66 15.79 9.99
C MET A 176 4.06 16.71 8.84
N ILE A 177 3.17 17.59 8.39
CA ILE A 177 3.45 18.53 7.29
C ILE A 177 4.65 19.41 7.62
N GLY A 178 5.58 19.49 6.67
CA GLY A 178 6.78 20.31 6.78
C GLY A 178 7.97 19.66 7.53
N TYR A 179 7.83 18.43 8.03
CA TYR A 179 8.94 17.65 8.56
C TYR A 179 9.59 16.79 7.49
N TYR A 180 10.81 16.35 7.73
CA TYR A 180 11.48 15.38 6.87
C TYR A 180 11.04 13.96 7.17
N LEU A 181 10.92 13.12 6.14
CA LEU A 181 10.59 11.69 6.35
C LEU A 181 11.60 10.98 7.25
N GLY A 182 12.86 11.39 7.22
CA GLY A 182 13.91 10.83 8.06
C GLY A 182 13.71 11.05 9.56
N GLU A 183 12.94 12.06 9.97
CA GLU A 183 12.65 12.35 11.38
C GLU A 183 11.72 11.28 11.99
N PHE A 184 10.91 10.63 11.17
CA PHE A 184 9.99 9.56 11.60
C PHE A 184 10.60 8.15 11.54
N ALA A 185 11.79 8.00 10.96
CA ALA A 185 12.50 6.74 10.85
C ALA A 185 13.90 6.85 11.45
N MET A 186 14.01 6.71 12.76
CA MET A 186 15.29 6.83 13.48
C MET A 186 16.27 5.74 13.05
N THR A 187 17.53 6.14 12.79
CA THR A 187 18.61 5.24 12.38
C THR A 187 19.36 4.62 13.57
N TYR A 188 19.20 5.19 14.75
CA TYR A 188 19.90 4.72 15.95
C TYR A 188 18.90 4.28 17.02
N LYS A 189 19.35 3.35 17.85
CA LYS A 189 18.61 2.92 19.04
C LYS A 189 19.11 3.75 20.22
N LYS A 190 18.19 4.30 21.01
CA LYS A 190 18.57 5.01 22.24
C LYS A 190 19.35 4.07 23.14
N VAL A 191 20.46 4.54 23.65
CA VAL A 191 21.24 3.80 24.62
C VAL A 191 20.44 3.76 25.93
N SER A 192 20.15 2.55 26.40
CA SER A 192 19.56 2.32 27.71
C SER A 192 20.61 1.60 28.54
N HIS A 193 21.09 2.25 29.56
CA HIS A 193 21.95 1.59 30.51
C HIS A 193 21.15 0.51 31.24
N GLY A 194 21.86 -0.50 31.78
CA GLY A 194 21.22 -1.67 32.40
C GLY A 194 20.24 -1.29 33.50
N LYS A 195 19.38 -2.24 33.84
CA LYS A 195 18.41 -2.05 34.94
C LYS A 195 19.15 -1.75 36.22
N PRO A 196 18.65 -0.83 37.06
CA PRO A 196 19.21 -0.62 38.40
C PRO A 196 19.13 -1.95 39.18
N GLY A 197 20.23 -2.33 39.79
CA GLY A 197 20.36 -3.59 40.52
C GLY A 197 21.77 -3.76 41.05
N VAL A 198 22.05 -4.94 41.56
CA VAL A 198 23.38 -5.31 42.08
C VAL A 198 24.41 -5.15 40.95
N GLY A 199 25.43 -4.36 41.18
CA GLY A 199 26.45 -4.06 40.17
C GLY A 199 26.11 -2.90 39.23
N ALA A 200 24.93 -2.28 39.32
CA ALA A 200 24.55 -1.11 38.52
C ALA A 200 25.38 0.13 38.91
N THR A 201 25.78 0.20 40.17
CA THR A 201 26.72 1.20 40.71
C THR A 201 27.79 0.48 41.51
N HIS A 202 29.05 0.89 41.35
CA HIS A 202 30.17 0.28 42.10
C HIS A 202 30.05 0.44 43.62
N SER A 203 29.24 1.39 44.09
CA SER A 203 28.99 1.65 45.51
C SER A 203 27.86 0.83 46.10
N SER A 204 27.03 0.17 45.29
CA SER A 204 25.86 -0.58 45.76
C SER A 204 26.23 -2.04 46.09
N LYS A 205 26.98 -2.27 47.12
CA LYS A 205 27.24 -3.64 47.62
C LYS A 205 26.13 -4.15 48.52
N PHE A 206 25.22 -3.33 48.98
CA PHE A 206 24.12 -3.67 49.83
C PHE A 206 22.89 -4.09 48.99
N VAL A 207 22.45 -5.31 49.15
CA VAL A 207 21.22 -5.81 48.59
C VAL A 207 20.28 -6.09 49.74
N PRO A 208 19.14 -5.39 49.88
CA PRO A 208 18.16 -5.74 50.92
C PRO A 208 17.60 -7.13 50.59
N ILE A 209 17.75 -8.02 51.55
CA ILE A 209 17.16 -9.34 51.52
C ILE A 209 15.68 -9.15 51.82
N LYS A 210 14.82 -9.61 50.90
CA LYS A 210 13.37 -9.66 51.09
C LYS A 210 13.00 -10.96 51.77
#